data_9126c6a180bb82f0aee09abba8c67588
#
_entry.id   9126c6a180bb82f0aee09abba8c67588
#
_cell.length_a   1.000
_cell.length_b   1.000
_cell.length_c   1.000
_cell.angle_alpha   90.00
_cell.angle_beta   90.00
_cell.angle_gamma   90.00
#
_symmetry.space_group_name_H-M   'P 1'
#
loop_
_entity.id
_entity.type
_entity.pdbx_description
1 polymer ?
#
loop_
_entity_poly.entity_id
_entity_poly.type
_entity_poly.pdbx_seq_one_letter_code
_entity_poly.pdbx_strand_id
1 'polypeptide(L)'
;GLVGSEMCIRDRSYMVNYGGTNTAYAAPSILAQTGGYTSAVFHGNTGSFWNRNNTYKKWGYNYFFDSSAFTEKTDENSFQYGLNDKYMFSDSIKYLEQMQQPFYVKYLTVSNHYPYTSLSGDKNEQGFPLADTKDETVNGYFATANYLDSAIKDFFDYLKETGLYDNSIIVMYGDHYGISDMRSSNLAELLGKNPETWSNYDKAMLQRVPYMIHIPGYTGGGISNTFGGEVDALPTLLHILGVDTSSYIQM
;
A
#
# COMPACT_ATOMS: atom_id res chain seq x y z
N GLY A 1 -7.41 6.12 15.53
CA GLY A 1 -6.60 4.92 15.38
C GLY A 1 -5.35 5.16 14.56
N LEU A 2 -4.26 4.64 15.02
CA LEU A 2 -3.02 4.63 14.26
C LEU A 2 -3.18 3.68 13.09
N VAL A 3 -3.10 4.18 11.88
CA VAL A 3 -3.24 3.43 10.64
C VAL A 3 -1.91 3.43 9.91
N GLY A 4 -1.45 2.26 9.48
CA GLY A 4 -0.33 2.11 8.54
C GLY A 4 1.03 2.50 9.08
N SER A 5 1.58 3.59 8.57
CA SER A 5 2.98 3.98 8.72
C SER A 5 3.42 4.33 10.13
N GLU A 6 2.59 4.98 10.92
CA GLU A 6 2.96 5.30 12.30
C GLU A 6 3.15 4.04 13.15
N MET A 7 2.41 2.96 12.83
CA MET A 7 2.63 1.67 13.48
C MET A 7 3.95 1.02 13.06
N CYS A 8 4.40 1.24 11.84
CA CYS A 8 5.66 0.69 11.35
C CYS A 8 6.87 1.48 11.80
N ILE A 9 6.78 2.80 11.87
CA ILE A 9 7.92 3.69 12.12
C ILE A 9 8.09 4.03 13.59
N ARG A 10 7.00 4.38 14.25
CA ARG A 10 7.05 4.90 15.62
C ARG A 10 6.71 3.87 16.68
N ASP A 11 5.75 3.01 16.40
CA ASP A 11 5.25 2.02 17.36
C ASP A 11 5.23 0.61 16.75
N ARG A 12 6.41 0.08 16.52
CA ARG A 12 6.61 -1.32 16.07
C ARG A 12 5.83 -2.34 16.88
N SER A 13 5.29 -1.91 18.00
CA SER A 13 4.74 -2.79 19.01
C SER A 13 3.23 -2.91 18.97
N TYR A 14 2.44 -2.02 18.30
CA TYR A 14 0.99 -2.12 18.37
C TYR A 14 0.46 -3.45 17.83
N MET A 15 0.79 -3.81 16.59
CA MET A 15 0.35 -5.09 16.01
C MET A 15 0.87 -6.29 16.79
N VAL A 16 2.13 -6.22 17.25
CA VAL A 16 2.76 -7.30 18.03
C VAL A 16 2.15 -7.41 19.43
N ASN A 17 1.98 -6.28 20.13
CA ASN A 17 1.58 -6.29 21.54
C ASN A 17 0.06 -6.25 21.73
N TYR A 18 -0.67 -5.58 20.85
CA TYR A 18 -2.10 -5.29 21.04
C TYR A 18 -2.99 -5.78 19.90
N GLY A 19 -2.46 -5.96 18.68
CA GLY A 19 -3.25 -6.29 17.51
C GLY A 19 -3.98 -7.63 17.60
N GLY A 20 -3.42 -8.60 18.34
CA GLY A 20 -4.03 -9.90 18.58
C GLY A 20 -5.06 -9.93 19.73
N THR A 21 -5.11 -8.88 20.56
CA THR A 21 -5.94 -8.84 21.78
C THR A 21 -7.03 -7.78 21.73
N ASN A 22 -6.77 -6.65 21.08
CA ASN A 22 -7.70 -5.53 21.03
C ASN A 22 -8.65 -5.64 19.83
N THR A 23 -9.91 -5.25 20.06
CA THR A 23 -10.88 -5.07 18.98
C THR A 23 -10.80 -3.62 18.48
N ALA A 24 -10.81 -3.46 17.15
CA ALA A 24 -10.83 -2.14 16.51
C ALA A 24 -11.96 -2.08 15.49
N TYR A 25 -12.55 -0.89 15.34
CA TYR A 25 -13.47 -0.61 14.24
C TYR A 25 -12.67 -0.35 12.95
N ALA A 26 -12.34 -1.43 12.26
CA ALA A 26 -11.62 -1.38 11.00
C ALA A 26 -12.58 -1.47 9.80
N ALA A 27 -12.13 -1.05 8.62
CA ALA A 27 -12.94 -1.09 7.41
C ALA A 27 -13.68 -2.43 7.20
N PRO A 28 -13.02 -3.61 7.29
CA PRO A 28 -13.70 -4.88 7.04
C PRO A 28 -14.84 -5.16 8.02
N SER A 29 -14.66 -4.85 9.30
CA SER A 29 -15.72 -5.08 10.29
C SER A 29 -16.91 -4.13 10.10
N ILE A 30 -16.68 -2.88 9.74
CA ILE A 30 -17.73 -1.90 9.46
C ILE A 30 -18.50 -2.30 8.20
N LEU A 31 -17.79 -2.59 7.10
CA LEU A 31 -18.38 -2.93 5.82
C LEU A 31 -19.14 -4.26 5.86
N ALA A 32 -18.69 -5.23 6.65
CA ALA A 32 -19.43 -6.47 6.87
C ALA A 32 -20.79 -6.21 7.53
N GLN A 33 -20.85 -5.29 8.52
CA GLN A 33 -22.08 -4.96 9.25
C GLN A 33 -23.04 -4.09 8.43
N THR A 34 -22.52 -3.17 7.63
CA THR A 34 -23.33 -2.16 6.92
C THR A 34 -23.74 -2.61 5.51
N GLY A 35 -22.94 -3.41 4.84
CA GLY A 35 -23.18 -3.80 3.45
C GLY A 35 -22.98 -5.29 3.15
N GLY A 36 -22.70 -6.12 4.16
CA GLY A 36 -22.50 -7.56 3.96
C GLY A 36 -21.24 -7.91 3.16
N TYR A 37 -20.23 -7.02 3.19
CA TYR A 37 -19.00 -7.23 2.44
C TYR A 37 -18.20 -8.42 2.95
N THR A 38 -17.77 -9.28 2.04
CA THR A 38 -16.69 -10.25 2.29
C THR A 38 -15.35 -9.54 2.17
N SER A 39 -14.38 -9.88 3.02
CA SER A 39 -13.12 -9.15 3.04
C SER A 39 -11.88 -10.04 3.02
N ALA A 40 -10.83 -9.58 2.33
CA ALA A 40 -9.55 -10.26 2.24
C ALA A 40 -8.36 -9.29 2.31
N VAL A 41 -7.22 -9.80 2.79
CA VAL A 41 -5.91 -9.15 2.67
C VAL A 41 -5.00 -10.04 1.84
N PHE A 42 -4.25 -9.45 0.92
CA PHE A 42 -3.20 -10.08 0.13
C PHE A 42 -1.85 -9.46 0.47
N HIS A 43 -0.85 -10.31 0.79
CA HIS A 43 0.47 -9.83 1.20
C HIS A 43 1.56 -10.87 0.89
N GLY A 44 2.60 -10.44 0.18
CA GLY A 44 3.69 -11.32 -0.28
C GLY A 44 4.63 -11.83 0.82
N ASN A 45 4.47 -11.44 2.08
CA ASN A 45 5.28 -11.90 3.21
C ASN A 45 4.51 -12.91 4.09
N THR A 46 5.20 -13.52 5.05
CA THR A 46 4.58 -14.46 6.01
C THR A 46 3.62 -13.74 6.94
N GLY A 47 2.49 -14.40 7.23
CA GLY A 47 1.46 -13.83 8.09
C GLY A 47 1.88 -13.64 9.56
N SER A 48 2.90 -14.37 10.00
CA SER A 48 3.45 -14.22 11.36
C SER A 48 4.28 -12.95 11.53
N PHE A 49 4.83 -12.41 10.44
CA PHE A 49 5.59 -11.18 10.49
C PHE A 49 4.70 -10.02 10.97
N TRP A 50 5.12 -9.32 12.02
CA TRP A 50 4.36 -8.28 12.69
C TRP A 50 3.01 -8.75 13.28
N ASN A 51 2.84 -10.05 13.54
CA ASN A 51 1.61 -10.61 14.08
C ASN A 51 0.33 -10.31 13.22
N ARG A 52 0.53 -10.16 11.90
CA ARG A 52 -0.53 -9.78 10.96
C ARG A 52 -1.68 -10.77 10.93
N ASN A 53 -1.39 -12.06 10.96
CA ASN A 53 -2.38 -13.13 10.97
C ASN A 53 -3.40 -13.00 12.10
N ASN A 54 -2.96 -12.66 13.31
CA ASN A 54 -3.85 -12.44 14.44
C ASN A 54 -4.53 -11.08 14.38
N THR A 55 -3.79 -10.04 13.99
CA THR A 55 -4.31 -8.67 13.92
C THR A 55 -5.41 -8.53 12.88
N TYR A 56 -5.22 -9.02 11.66
CA TYR A 56 -6.25 -8.92 10.62
C TYR A 56 -7.50 -9.71 10.95
N LYS A 57 -7.35 -10.87 11.60
CA LYS A 57 -8.48 -11.62 12.12
C LYS A 57 -9.27 -10.81 13.15
N LYS A 58 -8.60 -10.12 14.05
CA LYS A 58 -9.24 -9.24 15.07
C LYS A 58 -9.89 -8.01 14.46
N TRP A 59 -9.37 -7.52 13.34
CA TRP A 59 -9.95 -6.40 12.60
C TRP A 59 -11.15 -6.79 11.73
N GLY A 60 -11.50 -8.08 11.67
CA GLY A 60 -12.69 -8.58 11.01
C GLY A 60 -12.49 -8.99 9.55
N TYR A 61 -11.26 -9.16 9.08
CA TYR A 61 -11.04 -9.77 7.76
C TYR A 61 -11.46 -11.25 7.76
N ASN A 62 -12.18 -11.65 6.73
CA ASN A 62 -12.59 -13.04 6.52
C ASN A 62 -11.41 -13.90 6.08
N TYR A 63 -10.56 -13.36 5.22
CA TYR A 63 -9.41 -14.08 4.64
C TYR A 63 -8.12 -13.26 4.74
N PHE A 64 -7.03 -13.96 4.97
CA PHE A 64 -5.69 -13.41 4.84
C PHE A 64 -4.83 -14.36 4.02
N PHE A 65 -4.49 -13.94 2.81
CA PHE A 65 -3.62 -14.66 1.88
C PHE A 65 -2.22 -14.11 2.03
N ASP A 66 -1.38 -14.83 2.74
CA ASP A 66 0.03 -14.53 2.93
C ASP A 66 0.91 -15.26 1.88
N SER A 67 2.21 -15.17 2.00
CA SER A 67 3.15 -15.77 1.04
C SER A 67 2.96 -17.28 0.83
N SER A 68 2.32 -17.99 1.73
CA SER A 68 2.05 -19.42 1.58
C SER A 68 0.91 -19.74 0.60
N ALA A 69 0.10 -18.73 0.26
CA ALA A 69 -1.01 -18.86 -0.69
C ALA A 69 -0.58 -18.66 -2.16
N PHE A 70 0.65 -18.22 -2.40
CA PHE A 70 1.18 -17.80 -3.69
C PHE A 70 2.25 -18.74 -4.20
N THR A 71 2.78 -18.45 -5.39
CA THR A 71 3.94 -19.11 -5.97
C THR A 71 5.09 -19.16 -4.96
N GLU A 72 5.79 -20.30 -4.92
CA GLU A 72 6.94 -20.49 -4.04
C GLU A 72 8.01 -19.40 -4.29
N LYS A 73 8.54 -18.89 -3.20
CA LYS A 73 9.56 -17.83 -3.25
C LYS A 73 10.90 -18.39 -3.72
N THR A 74 11.50 -17.71 -4.68
CA THR A 74 12.84 -17.93 -5.19
C THR A 74 13.65 -16.64 -5.15
N ASP A 75 14.94 -16.69 -5.40
CA ASP A 75 15.79 -15.50 -5.50
C ASP A 75 15.40 -14.59 -6.68
N GLU A 76 14.70 -15.14 -7.69
CA GLU A 76 14.29 -14.38 -8.87
C GLU A 76 12.98 -13.60 -8.64
N ASN A 77 12.04 -14.17 -7.86
CA ASN A 77 10.70 -13.63 -7.70
C ASN A 77 10.43 -13.01 -6.33
N SER A 78 11.43 -13.01 -5.46
CA SER A 78 11.27 -12.52 -4.08
C SER A 78 12.53 -11.80 -3.57
N PHE A 79 12.39 -11.16 -2.45
CA PHE A 79 13.47 -10.51 -1.72
C PHE A 79 13.23 -10.61 -0.21
N GLN A 80 14.06 -9.94 0.58
CA GLN A 80 14.04 -10.00 2.05
C GLN A 80 12.64 -9.89 2.68
N TYR A 81 11.75 -9.08 2.12
CA TYR A 81 10.42 -8.81 2.68
C TYR A 81 9.29 -9.63 2.04
N GLY A 82 9.57 -10.45 1.06
CA GLY A 82 8.57 -11.35 0.50
C GLY A 82 8.58 -11.49 -1.02
N LEU A 83 7.48 -12.04 -1.53
CA LEU A 83 7.23 -12.21 -2.96
C LEU A 83 7.05 -10.84 -3.64
N ASN A 84 7.65 -10.65 -4.80
CA ASN A 84 7.53 -9.43 -5.57
C ASN A 84 6.08 -9.18 -6.02
N ASP A 85 5.68 -7.92 -6.08
CA ASP A 85 4.27 -7.52 -6.22
C ASP A 85 3.59 -8.00 -7.51
N LYS A 86 4.30 -8.11 -8.64
CA LYS A 86 3.74 -8.69 -9.87
C LYS A 86 3.22 -10.12 -9.64
N TYR A 87 4.00 -10.94 -8.95
CA TYR A 87 3.60 -12.31 -8.62
C TYR A 87 2.44 -12.32 -7.62
N MET A 88 2.49 -11.47 -6.60
CA MET A 88 1.40 -11.34 -5.63
C MET A 88 0.08 -10.94 -6.31
N PHE A 89 0.09 -9.93 -7.17
CA PHE A 89 -1.11 -9.53 -7.91
C PHE A 89 -1.60 -10.64 -8.83
N SER A 90 -0.74 -11.22 -9.64
CA SER A 90 -1.10 -12.29 -10.58
C SER A 90 -1.69 -13.50 -9.85
N ASP A 91 -1.03 -13.97 -8.80
CA ASP A 91 -1.47 -15.15 -8.04
C ASP A 91 -2.75 -14.90 -7.22
N SER A 92 -3.03 -13.63 -6.88
CA SER A 92 -4.23 -13.26 -6.13
C SER A 92 -5.51 -13.38 -6.95
N ILE A 93 -5.43 -13.32 -8.28
CA ILE A 93 -6.58 -13.35 -9.20
C ILE A 93 -7.48 -14.55 -8.95
N LYS A 94 -6.89 -15.74 -8.81
CA LYS A 94 -7.64 -16.98 -8.56
C LYS A 94 -8.48 -16.95 -7.28
N TYR A 95 -8.08 -16.16 -6.29
CA TYR A 95 -8.84 -15.96 -5.05
C TYR A 95 -9.86 -14.85 -5.20
N LEU A 96 -9.48 -13.75 -5.87
CA LEU A 96 -10.36 -12.62 -6.12
C LEU A 96 -11.63 -13.03 -6.91
N GLU A 97 -11.45 -13.88 -7.92
CA GLU A 97 -12.55 -14.42 -8.75
C GLU A 97 -13.54 -15.30 -7.96
N GLN A 98 -13.11 -15.84 -6.83
CA GLN A 98 -13.95 -16.69 -5.97
C GLN A 98 -14.58 -15.91 -4.81
N MET A 99 -14.26 -14.63 -4.65
CA MET A 99 -14.83 -13.84 -3.55
C MET A 99 -16.31 -13.54 -3.78
N GLN A 100 -17.10 -13.74 -2.75
CA GLN A 100 -18.50 -13.33 -2.74
C GLN A 100 -18.61 -11.82 -2.76
N GLN A 101 -19.37 -11.27 -3.70
CA GLN A 101 -19.68 -9.85 -3.79
C GLN A 101 -20.85 -9.46 -2.86
N PRO A 102 -20.85 -8.20 -2.35
CA PRO A 102 -19.78 -7.23 -2.48
C PRO A 102 -18.55 -7.65 -1.67
N PHE A 103 -17.35 -7.26 -2.11
CA PHE A 103 -16.13 -7.54 -1.38
C PHE A 103 -15.27 -6.29 -1.13
N TYR A 104 -14.51 -6.35 -0.05
CA TYR A 104 -13.47 -5.39 0.30
C TYR A 104 -12.12 -6.09 0.35
N VAL A 105 -11.18 -5.68 -0.49
CA VAL A 105 -9.85 -6.28 -0.53
C VAL A 105 -8.76 -5.23 -0.25
N LYS A 106 -7.75 -5.65 0.49
CA LYS A 106 -6.55 -4.87 0.76
C LYS A 106 -5.34 -5.59 0.20
N TYR A 107 -4.58 -4.90 -0.63
CA TYR A 107 -3.25 -5.32 -1.07
C TYR A 107 -2.20 -4.55 -0.27
N LEU A 108 -1.26 -5.27 0.32
CA LEU A 108 -0.10 -4.70 1.00
C LEU A 108 1.15 -5.08 0.21
N THR A 109 1.64 -4.13 -0.57
CA THR A 109 2.79 -4.30 -1.47
C THR A 109 4.11 -4.32 -0.71
N VAL A 110 5.15 -4.88 -1.29
CA VAL A 110 6.46 -5.02 -0.66
C VAL A 110 7.64 -4.63 -1.55
N SER A 111 7.49 -4.65 -2.88
CA SER A 111 8.63 -4.47 -3.81
C SER A 111 9.27 -3.10 -3.71
N ASN A 112 8.50 -2.05 -3.42
CA ASN A 112 9.00 -0.70 -3.19
C ASN A 112 9.22 -0.44 -1.69
N HIS A 113 10.01 -1.29 -1.04
CA HIS A 113 10.34 -1.16 0.38
C HIS A 113 11.85 -1.04 0.59
N TYR A 114 12.28 -0.23 1.58
CA TYR A 114 13.68 -0.14 1.98
C TYR A 114 14.25 -1.55 2.26
N PRO A 115 15.47 -1.87 1.85
CA PRO A 115 16.54 -1.03 1.31
C PRO A 115 16.52 -0.78 -0.21
N TYR A 116 15.44 -1.11 -0.92
CA TYR A 116 15.25 -0.93 -2.37
C TYR A 116 16.23 -1.73 -3.25
N THR A 117 16.67 -2.87 -2.76
CA THR A 117 17.63 -3.76 -3.44
C THR A 117 16.96 -4.94 -4.14
N SER A 118 15.63 -5.04 -4.07
CA SER A 118 14.86 -6.16 -4.62
C SER A 118 14.96 -6.30 -6.14
N LEU A 119 15.36 -5.23 -6.82
CA LEU A 119 15.38 -5.14 -8.29
C LEU A 119 16.76 -4.69 -8.78
N SER A 120 17.83 -5.27 -8.23
CA SER A 120 19.19 -5.03 -8.72
C SER A 120 19.42 -5.67 -10.10
N GLY A 121 20.10 -4.96 -11.00
CA GLY A 121 20.47 -5.46 -12.32
C GLY A 121 19.33 -5.40 -13.35
N ASP A 122 19.21 -6.44 -14.16
CA ASP A 122 18.30 -6.53 -15.32
C ASP A 122 16.80 -6.53 -14.98
N LYS A 123 16.45 -6.47 -13.71
CA LYS A 123 15.05 -6.40 -13.26
C LYS A 123 14.41 -5.02 -13.42
N ASN A 124 15.18 -4.05 -13.91
CA ASN A 124 14.64 -2.76 -14.33
C ASN A 124 13.87 -2.94 -15.64
N GLU A 125 12.59 -3.12 -15.55
CA GLU A 125 11.77 -3.30 -16.73
C GLU A 125 11.63 -1.98 -17.48
N GLN A 126 12.10 -1.97 -18.75
CA GLN A 126 11.62 -1.11 -19.82
C GLN A 126 12.17 0.32 -19.94
N GLY A 127 13.45 0.52 -19.67
CA GLY A 127 14.08 1.78 -20.10
C GLY A 127 13.60 3.03 -19.37
N PHE A 128 12.99 2.89 -18.20
CA PHE A 128 12.75 4.00 -17.31
C PHE A 128 14.12 4.58 -16.90
N PRO A 129 14.35 5.88 -17.09
CA PRO A 129 15.62 6.49 -16.68
C PRO A 129 15.74 6.40 -15.16
N LEU A 130 16.65 5.57 -14.68
CA LEU A 130 16.93 5.46 -13.25
C LEU A 130 17.57 6.76 -12.75
N ALA A 131 17.35 7.09 -11.50
CA ALA A 131 18.12 8.14 -10.86
C ALA A 131 19.60 7.75 -10.80
N ASP A 132 20.47 8.70 -11.05
CA ASP A 132 21.91 8.58 -10.94
C ASP A 132 22.41 9.59 -9.90
N THR A 133 22.14 9.27 -8.63
CA THR A 133 22.65 10.01 -7.49
C THR A 133 23.86 9.29 -6.90
N LYS A 134 24.55 9.94 -5.99
CA LYS A 134 25.65 9.31 -5.22
C LYS A 134 25.15 8.30 -4.17
N ASP A 135 23.83 8.13 -4.05
CA ASP A 135 23.17 7.28 -3.05
C ASP A 135 22.43 6.14 -3.73
N GLU A 136 23.00 4.94 -3.68
CA GLU A 136 22.40 3.73 -4.28
C GLU A 136 21.01 3.41 -3.71
N THR A 137 20.72 3.76 -2.46
CA THR A 137 19.39 3.59 -1.86
C THR A 137 18.37 4.49 -2.55
N VAL A 138 18.73 5.74 -2.84
CA VAL A 138 17.88 6.67 -3.58
C VAL A 138 17.67 6.18 -5.02
N ASN A 139 18.73 5.72 -5.68
CA ASN A 139 18.63 5.17 -7.03
C ASN A 139 17.73 3.94 -7.07
N GLY A 140 17.90 3.04 -6.11
CA GLY A 140 17.06 1.83 -5.95
C GLY A 140 15.59 2.15 -5.67
N TYR A 141 15.28 3.22 -4.94
CA TYR A 141 13.91 3.67 -4.70
C TYR A 141 13.17 3.94 -6.03
N PHE A 142 13.80 4.64 -6.97
CA PHE A 142 13.17 4.92 -8.25
C PHE A 142 12.96 3.64 -9.08
N ALA A 143 13.92 2.72 -9.06
CA ALA A 143 13.79 1.44 -9.75
C ALA A 143 12.61 0.61 -9.20
N THR A 144 12.51 0.51 -7.89
CA THR A 144 11.44 -0.26 -7.24
C THR A 144 10.07 0.41 -7.36
N ALA A 145 10.02 1.75 -7.39
CA ALA A 145 8.79 2.49 -7.66
C ALA A 145 8.30 2.26 -9.09
N ASN A 146 9.19 2.27 -10.08
CA ASN A 146 8.85 1.93 -11.46
C ASN A 146 8.32 0.49 -11.61
N TYR A 147 8.95 -0.46 -10.93
CA TYR A 147 8.47 -1.84 -10.91
C TYR A 147 7.07 -1.95 -10.31
N LEU A 148 6.82 -1.28 -9.18
CA LEU A 148 5.50 -1.26 -8.55
C LEU A 148 4.45 -0.64 -9.47
N ASP A 149 4.77 0.45 -10.16
CA ASP A 149 3.89 1.07 -11.16
C ASP A 149 3.51 0.09 -12.26
N SER A 150 4.49 -0.65 -12.80
CA SER A 150 4.22 -1.66 -13.82
C SER A 150 3.38 -2.85 -13.28
N ALA A 151 3.59 -3.25 -12.04
CA ALA A 151 2.78 -4.28 -11.39
C ALA A 151 1.32 -3.83 -11.20
N ILE A 152 1.12 -2.58 -10.79
CA ILE A 152 -0.21 -1.97 -10.67
C ILE A 152 -0.88 -1.86 -12.06
N LYS A 153 -0.13 -1.47 -13.10
CA LYS A 153 -0.65 -1.42 -14.47
C LYS A 153 -1.19 -2.77 -14.91
N ASP A 154 -0.40 -3.83 -14.77
CA ASP A 154 -0.81 -5.18 -15.18
C ASP A 154 -2.07 -5.63 -14.43
N PHE A 155 -2.14 -5.33 -13.13
CA PHE A 155 -3.33 -5.61 -12.32
C PHE A 155 -4.56 -4.78 -12.74
N PHE A 156 -4.37 -3.51 -13.08
CA PHE A 156 -5.46 -2.65 -13.57
C PHE A 156 -5.97 -3.09 -14.96
N ASP A 157 -5.10 -3.59 -15.82
CA ASP A 157 -5.50 -4.16 -17.10
C ASP A 157 -6.43 -5.37 -16.87
N TYR A 158 -6.09 -6.26 -15.94
CA TYR A 158 -6.98 -7.34 -15.52
C TYR A 158 -8.34 -6.82 -14.97
N LEU A 159 -8.31 -5.82 -14.07
CA LEU A 159 -9.56 -5.25 -13.52
C LEU A 159 -10.46 -4.66 -14.61
N LYS A 160 -9.87 -4.04 -15.64
CA LYS A 160 -10.62 -3.50 -16.79
C LYS A 160 -11.19 -4.60 -17.67
N GLU A 161 -10.41 -5.63 -17.99
CA GLU A 161 -10.83 -6.77 -18.80
C GLU A 161 -12.00 -7.54 -18.16
N THR A 162 -12.02 -7.61 -16.84
CA THR A 162 -13.08 -8.30 -16.07
C THR A 162 -14.27 -7.42 -15.71
N GLY A 163 -14.21 -6.11 -15.99
CA GLY A 163 -15.23 -5.14 -15.60
C GLY A 163 -15.21 -4.76 -14.12
N LEU A 164 -14.26 -5.28 -13.34
CA LEU A 164 -14.12 -4.91 -11.93
C LEU A 164 -13.70 -3.45 -11.76
N TYR A 165 -12.92 -2.90 -12.69
CA TYR A 165 -12.50 -1.50 -12.65
C TYR A 165 -13.70 -0.54 -12.65
N ASP A 166 -14.70 -0.80 -13.50
CA ASP A 166 -15.89 0.05 -13.63
C ASP A 166 -16.92 -0.20 -12.52
N ASN A 167 -16.69 -1.19 -11.67
CA ASN A 167 -17.56 -1.55 -10.55
C ASN A 167 -16.85 -1.50 -9.18
N SER A 168 -15.68 -0.87 -9.10
CA SER A 168 -14.91 -0.83 -7.85
C SER A 168 -14.43 0.58 -7.52
N ILE A 169 -14.57 0.99 -6.27
CA ILE A 169 -13.82 2.10 -5.73
C ILE A 169 -12.41 1.59 -5.42
N ILE A 170 -11.39 2.23 -6.00
CA ILE A 170 -9.99 1.85 -5.78
C ILE A 170 -9.29 2.98 -5.05
N VAL A 171 -8.74 2.68 -3.87
CA VAL A 171 -7.96 3.63 -3.08
C VAL A 171 -6.52 3.16 -3.01
N MET A 172 -5.59 4.00 -3.45
CA MET A 172 -4.16 3.75 -3.38
C MET A 172 -3.47 4.83 -2.58
N TYR A 173 -2.66 4.45 -1.62
CA TYR A 173 -1.87 5.40 -0.84
C TYR A 173 -0.57 4.75 -0.33
N GLY A 174 0.45 5.59 -0.14
CA GLY A 174 1.66 5.17 0.57
C GLY A 174 1.37 5.10 2.07
N ASP A 175 1.86 4.07 2.73
CA ASP A 175 1.69 3.87 4.17
C ASP A 175 2.80 4.53 5.00
N HIS A 176 3.87 5.00 4.36
CA HIS A 176 4.93 5.83 4.94
C HIS A 176 5.83 6.43 3.84
N TYR A 177 6.66 7.38 4.21
CA TYR A 177 7.66 7.96 3.30
C TYR A 177 8.74 6.94 2.91
N GLY A 178 9.30 7.08 1.68
CA GLY A 178 10.30 6.16 1.15
C GLY A 178 11.74 6.52 1.51
N ILE A 179 12.08 7.81 1.50
CA ILE A 179 13.47 8.28 1.70
C ILE A 179 13.61 8.94 3.07
N SER A 180 14.53 8.41 3.88
CA SER A 180 14.77 8.90 5.23
C SER A 180 15.38 10.32 5.23
N ASP A 181 15.20 11.05 6.33
CA ASP A 181 15.74 12.40 6.51
C ASP A 181 17.25 12.49 6.25
N MET A 182 18.01 11.47 6.66
CA MET A 182 19.45 11.43 6.48
C MET A 182 19.89 11.35 5.02
N ARG A 183 19.03 10.84 4.14
CA ARG A 183 19.28 10.66 2.69
C ARG A 183 18.59 11.72 1.86
N SER A 184 17.68 12.48 2.45
CA SER A 184 16.76 13.36 1.74
C SER A 184 17.45 14.43 0.89
N SER A 185 18.58 14.97 1.34
CA SER A 185 19.36 15.95 0.58
C SER A 185 19.95 15.42 -0.71
N ASN A 186 20.11 14.09 -0.85
CA ASN A 186 20.58 13.47 -2.09
C ASN A 186 19.53 13.55 -3.22
N LEU A 187 18.30 13.91 -2.91
CA LEU A 187 17.24 14.20 -3.88
C LEU A 187 17.24 15.65 -4.37
N ALA A 188 18.00 16.54 -3.73
CA ALA A 188 17.90 17.97 -4.00
C ALA A 188 18.12 18.31 -5.48
N GLU A 189 19.17 17.80 -6.10
CA GLU A 189 19.49 18.06 -7.52
C GLU A 189 18.39 17.54 -8.46
N LEU A 190 17.83 16.36 -8.18
CA LEU A 190 16.72 15.79 -8.96
C LEU A 190 15.46 16.65 -8.86
N LEU A 191 15.28 17.34 -7.75
CA LEU A 191 14.16 18.25 -7.51
C LEU A 191 14.46 19.70 -7.90
N GLY A 192 15.57 19.95 -8.59
CA GLY A 192 16.00 21.28 -9.02
C GLY A 192 16.38 22.21 -7.87
N LYS A 193 16.84 21.65 -6.74
CA LYS A 193 17.23 22.39 -5.54
C LYS A 193 18.74 22.25 -5.29
N ASN A 194 19.29 23.20 -4.53
CA ASN A 194 20.68 23.11 -4.08
C ASN A 194 20.76 22.29 -2.79
N PRO A 195 21.58 21.20 -2.73
CA PRO A 195 21.79 20.41 -1.53
C PRO A 195 22.25 21.20 -0.29
N GLU A 196 23.04 22.27 -0.51
CA GLU A 196 23.55 23.12 0.59
C GLU A 196 22.48 23.95 1.28
N THR A 197 21.36 24.20 0.59
CA THR A 197 20.20 24.94 1.14
C THR A 197 19.04 24.03 1.53
N TRP A 198 19.26 22.71 1.53
CA TRP A 198 18.25 21.74 1.91
C TRP A 198 17.78 21.94 3.36
N SER A 199 16.52 22.26 3.54
CA SER A 199 15.94 22.71 4.79
C SER A 199 15.06 21.65 5.48
N ASN A 200 14.64 21.92 6.71
CA ASN A 200 13.67 21.09 7.39
C ASN A 200 12.28 21.10 6.69
N TYR A 201 11.97 22.17 5.98
CA TYR A 201 10.76 22.20 5.15
C TYR A 201 10.86 21.19 4.01
N ASP A 202 12.00 21.09 3.33
CA ASP A 202 12.22 20.13 2.26
C ASP A 202 12.10 18.69 2.78
N LYS A 203 12.66 18.41 3.95
CA LYS A 203 12.51 17.10 4.62
C LYS A 203 11.05 16.78 4.92
N ALA A 204 10.31 17.73 5.48
CA ALA A 204 8.88 17.55 5.76
C ALA A 204 8.06 17.30 4.49
N MET A 205 8.39 18.00 3.40
CA MET A 205 7.71 17.81 2.12
C MET A 205 7.95 16.43 1.49
N LEU A 206 9.09 15.78 1.79
CA LEU A 206 9.36 14.41 1.35
C LEU A 206 8.67 13.33 2.19
N GLN A 207 8.05 13.68 3.31
CA GLN A 207 7.23 12.74 4.08
C GLN A 207 5.84 12.56 3.47
N ARG A 208 5.48 13.36 2.47
CA ARG A 208 4.21 13.23 1.76
C ARG A 208 4.18 11.93 0.96
N VAL A 209 3.04 11.26 1.04
CA VAL A 209 2.75 10.07 0.27
C VAL A 209 1.63 10.35 -0.74
N PRO A 210 1.58 9.64 -1.87
CA PRO A 210 0.43 9.74 -2.78
C PRO A 210 -0.82 9.22 -2.08
N TYR A 211 -1.96 9.86 -2.38
CA TYR A 211 -3.29 9.38 -2.02
C TYR A 211 -4.20 9.56 -3.23
N MET A 212 -4.67 8.48 -3.80
CA MET A 212 -5.43 8.45 -5.04
C MET A 212 -6.72 7.65 -4.85
N ILE A 213 -7.82 8.17 -5.38
CA ILE A 213 -9.12 7.50 -5.36
C ILE A 213 -9.67 7.43 -6.77
N HIS A 214 -9.98 6.22 -7.22
CA HIS A 214 -10.82 5.98 -8.39
C HIS A 214 -12.25 5.69 -7.94
N ILE A 215 -13.22 6.38 -8.53
CA ILE A 215 -14.65 6.18 -8.28
C ILE A 215 -15.30 5.90 -9.63
N PRO A 216 -16.00 4.75 -9.81
CA PRO A 216 -16.66 4.39 -11.07
C PRO A 216 -17.62 5.48 -11.55
N GLY A 217 -17.53 5.82 -12.83
CA GLY A 217 -18.38 6.83 -13.45
C GLY A 217 -18.12 8.28 -13.06
N TYR A 218 -17.19 8.55 -12.17
CA TYR A 218 -16.83 9.93 -11.79
C TYR A 218 -15.91 10.55 -12.85
N THR A 219 -16.34 11.65 -13.45
CA THR A 219 -15.62 12.34 -14.53
C THR A 219 -14.93 13.64 -14.09
N GLY A 220 -15.14 14.06 -12.85
CA GLY A 220 -14.57 15.30 -12.27
C GLY A 220 -13.17 15.12 -11.67
N GLY A 221 -12.39 14.17 -12.18
CA GLY A 221 -11.06 13.86 -11.66
C GLY A 221 -10.08 15.03 -11.77
N GLY A 222 -9.15 15.12 -10.83
CA GLY A 222 -8.15 16.16 -10.78
C GLY A 222 -7.25 16.03 -9.55
N ILE A 223 -6.32 16.97 -9.40
CA ILE A 223 -5.43 17.04 -8.25
C ILE A 223 -6.05 17.93 -7.19
N SER A 224 -6.26 17.40 -5.99
CA SER A 224 -6.63 18.19 -4.82
C SER A 224 -5.38 18.66 -4.09
N ASN A 225 -5.37 19.93 -3.71
CA ASN A 225 -4.32 20.52 -2.87
C ASN A 225 -4.69 20.52 -1.37
N THR A 226 -5.74 19.81 -1.00
CA THR A 226 -6.13 19.66 0.40
C THR A 226 -5.11 18.81 1.14
N PHE A 227 -4.66 19.30 2.28
CA PHE A 227 -3.80 18.51 3.16
C PHE A 227 -4.66 17.52 3.96
N GLY A 228 -4.20 16.29 4.03
CA GLY A 228 -4.78 15.22 4.83
C GLY A 228 -3.69 14.34 5.43
N GLY A 229 -4.09 13.39 6.24
CA GLY A 229 -3.23 12.35 6.78
C GLY A 229 -3.80 10.97 6.48
N GLU A 230 -3.02 9.94 6.71
CA GLU A 230 -3.47 8.54 6.52
C GLU A 230 -4.67 8.20 7.41
N VAL A 231 -4.83 8.91 8.53
CA VAL A 231 -6.01 8.79 9.41
C VAL A 231 -7.32 9.17 8.70
N ASP A 232 -7.26 9.96 7.65
CA ASP A 232 -8.41 10.37 6.86
C ASP A 232 -8.85 9.31 5.84
N ALA A 233 -8.04 8.27 5.61
CA ALA A 233 -8.31 7.27 4.58
C ALA A 233 -9.60 6.48 4.86
N LEU A 234 -9.76 5.98 6.08
CA LEU A 234 -10.95 5.22 6.46
C LEU A 234 -12.22 6.08 6.46
N PRO A 235 -12.30 7.25 7.13
CA PRO A 235 -13.50 8.07 7.10
C PRO A 235 -13.84 8.55 5.68
N THR A 236 -12.86 8.85 4.84
CA THR A 236 -13.10 9.20 3.44
C THR A 236 -13.73 8.06 2.67
N LEU A 237 -13.21 6.84 2.79
CA LEU A 237 -13.77 5.66 2.14
C LEU A 237 -15.22 5.41 2.59
N LEU A 238 -15.48 5.45 3.89
CA LEU A 238 -16.82 5.24 4.44
C LEU A 238 -17.81 6.32 3.98
N HIS A 239 -17.36 7.57 3.90
CA HIS A 239 -18.17 8.65 3.38
C HIS A 239 -18.54 8.46 1.90
N ILE A 240 -17.59 8.07 1.04
CA ILE A 240 -17.83 7.79 -0.38
C ILE A 240 -18.82 6.62 -0.54
N LEU A 241 -18.76 5.62 0.33
CA LEU A 241 -19.65 4.48 0.35
C LEU A 241 -21.03 4.78 0.96
N GLY A 242 -21.24 6.00 1.50
CA GLY A 242 -22.50 6.38 2.14
C GLY A 242 -22.77 5.67 3.47
N VAL A 243 -21.73 5.20 4.14
CA VAL A 243 -21.85 4.52 5.43
C VAL A 243 -22.11 5.53 6.53
N ASP A 244 -23.18 5.32 7.32
CA ASP A 244 -23.42 6.09 8.54
C ASP A 244 -22.40 5.71 9.62
N THR A 245 -21.54 6.64 9.94
CA THR A 245 -20.45 6.43 10.91
C THR A 245 -20.77 6.92 12.32
N SER A 246 -21.99 7.39 12.55
CA SER A 246 -22.41 7.93 13.86
C SER A 246 -22.33 6.95 15.02
N SER A 247 -22.42 5.63 14.71
CA SER A 247 -22.32 4.55 15.68
C SER A 247 -20.90 4.03 15.91
N TYR A 248 -19.90 4.55 15.17
CA TYR A 248 -18.52 4.10 15.25
C TYR A 248 -17.62 5.19 15.83
N ILE A 249 -16.74 4.79 16.75
CA ILE A 249 -15.69 5.68 17.24
C ILE A 249 -14.62 5.76 16.15
N GLN A 250 -14.52 6.92 15.53
CA GLN A 250 -13.46 7.26 14.60
C GLN A 250 -12.45 8.15 15.35
N MET A 251 -11.22 7.69 15.39
CA MET A 251 -10.12 8.47 15.96
C MET A 251 -9.27 9.06 14.83
#